data_4a9a549d78148f1fb4559c7ca237447c
#
_entry.id   4a9a549d78148f1fb4559c7ca237447c
#
_cell.length_a   1.000
_cell.length_b   1.000
_cell.length_c   1.000
_cell.angle_alpha   90.00
_cell.angle_beta   90.00
_cell.angle_gamma   90.00
#
_symmetry.space_group_name_H-M   'P 1'
#
loop_
_entity.id
_entity.type
_entity.pdbx_description
1 polymer ?
#
loop_
_entity_poly.entity_id
_entity_poly.type
_entity_poly.pdbx_seq_one_letter_code
_entity_poly.pdbx_strand_id
1 'polypeptide(L)'
;SSVLKRAGGVTQNAFPAGLVLSRESVKLRQQAELERFVASERQRLTAQAAGGAAGASGLSTAAVLSTGGGLAEQQVLSLRLQQLDAITSRLELGRVVIRMDSIEQLEGTEDDIILEARDRILMPTPSQTVSIIGSVKNPSTVVYRPSLGLEDYLRQAGGLTEDANKKEMYVMRANGTTDSAYLAVKELRSGDTIVVPQKIEARTPQLALWQTVASIIGSVALTAAGIAVVGR
;
A
#
# COMPACT_ATOMS: atom_id res chain seq x y z
N SER A 1 -24.57 1.39 7.51
CA SER A 1 -25.38 0.40 8.28
C SER A 1 -26.72 0.12 7.62
N SER A 2 -27.53 1.13 7.28
CA SER A 2 -28.91 0.96 6.78
C SER A 2 -29.02 0.10 5.52
N VAL A 3 -28.09 0.20 4.57
CA VAL A 3 -28.09 -0.62 3.35
C VAL A 3 -27.83 -2.09 3.67
N LEU A 4 -26.91 -2.38 4.58
CA LEU A 4 -26.64 -3.76 5.01
C LEU A 4 -27.86 -4.38 5.70
N LYS A 5 -28.56 -3.61 6.56
CA LYS A 5 -29.81 -4.07 7.20
C LYS A 5 -30.90 -4.37 6.16
N ARG A 6 -31.05 -3.51 5.14
CA ARG A 6 -32.03 -3.70 4.05
C ARG A 6 -31.69 -4.85 3.13
N ALA A 7 -30.39 -5.18 2.98
CA ALA A 7 -29.93 -6.35 2.21
C ALA A 7 -30.15 -7.69 2.95
N GLY A 8 -30.71 -7.67 4.19
CA GLY A 8 -30.93 -8.87 4.97
C GLY A 8 -29.84 -9.15 6.00
N GLY A 9 -28.96 -8.19 6.24
CA GLY A 9 -27.87 -8.33 7.22
C GLY A 9 -26.64 -9.03 6.67
N VAL A 10 -25.87 -9.64 7.56
CA VAL A 10 -24.63 -10.34 7.25
C VAL A 10 -24.86 -11.85 7.44
N THR A 11 -24.40 -12.65 6.50
CA THR A 11 -24.47 -14.11 6.62
C THR A 11 -23.53 -14.63 7.70
N GLN A 12 -23.79 -15.83 8.24
CA GLN A 12 -22.95 -16.45 9.29
C GLN A 12 -21.51 -16.69 8.83
N ASN A 13 -21.27 -16.81 7.53
CA ASN A 13 -19.95 -17.02 6.94
C ASN A 13 -19.30 -15.72 6.40
N ALA A 14 -19.89 -14.57 6.68
CA ALA A 14 -19.28 -13.30 6.28
C ALA A 14 -18.25 -12.85 7.32
N PHE A 15 -17.25 -12.13 6.85
CA PHE A 15 -16.19 -11.56 7.69
C PHE A 15 -16.27 -10.02 7.68
N PRO A 16 -17.01 -9.41 8.61
CA PRO A 16 -17.22 -7.97 8.65
C PRO A 16 -15.91 -7.17 8.75
N ALA A 17 -14.96 -7.63 9.58
CA ALA A 17 -13.66 -6.98 9.72
C ALA A 17 -12.83 -6.94 8.43
N GLY A 18 -13.18 -7.74 7.43
CA GLY A 18 -12.57 -7.75 6.11
C GLY A 18 -13.37 -6.99 5.05
N LEU A 19 -14.37 -6.19 5.44
CA LEU A 19 -15.20 -5.43 4.51
C LEU A 19 -14.36 -4.51 3.63
N VAL A 20 -14.62 -4.56 2.34
CA VAL A 20 -14.02 -3.69 1.32
C VAL A 20 -15.12 -2.89 0.66
N LEU A 21 -15.03 -1.58 0.75
CA LEU A 21 -15.84 -0.65 -0.04
C LEU A 21 -15.01 -0.16 -1.22
N SER A 22 -15.54 -0.28 -2.42
CA SER A 22 -14.97 0.29 -3.64
C SER A 22 -15.90 1.40 -4.14
N ARG A 23 -15.33 2.60 -4.33
CA ARG A 23 -16.05 3.80 -4.75
C ARG A 23 -15.47 4.37 -6.03
N GLU A 24 -16.33 4.56 -7.03
CA GLU A 24 -15.89 5.05 -8.35
C GLU A 24 -15.34 6.47 -8.29
N SER A 25 -15.95 7.36 -7.51
CA SER A 25 -15.48 8.75 -7.35
C SER A 25 -14.08 8.82 -6.73
N VAL A 26 -13.76 7.92 -5.80
CA VAL A 26 -12.43 7.79 -5.20
C VAL A 26 -11.43 7.23 -6.21
N LYS A 27 -11.83 6.19 -6.95
CA LYS A 27 -11.00 5.60 -8.00
C LYS A 27 -10.57 6.62 -9.05
N LEU A 28 -11.50 7.41 -9.57
CA LEU A 28 -11.20 8.43 -10.57
C LEU A 28 -10.26 9.51 -10.03
N ARG A 29 -10.45 9.93 -8.78
CA ARG A 29 -9.55 10.89 -8.13
C ARG A 29 -8.14 10.33 -7.96
N GLN A 30 -8.02 9.13 -7.40
CA GLN A 30 -6.73 8.47 -7.21
C GLN A 30 -6.02 8.22 -8.55
N GLN A 31 -6.78 7.84 -9.59
CA GLN A 31 -6.23 7.66 -10.93
C GLN A 31 -5.66 8.96 -11.48
N ALA A 32 -6.38 10.07 -11.38
CA ALA A 32 -5.91 11.38 -11.84
C ALA A 32 -4.66 11.86 -11.07
N GLU A 33 -4.59 11.61 -9.77
CA GLU A 33 -3.41 11.94 -8.95
C GLU A 33 -2.22 11.05 -9.31
N LEU A 34 -2.45 9.76 -9.53
CA LEU A 34 -1.42 8.82 -9.94
C LEU A 34 -0.84 9.20 -11.32
N GLU A 35 -1.69 9.56 -12.28
CA GLU A 35 -1.26 10.03 -13.61
C GLU A 35 -0.40 11.30 -13.51
N ARG A 36 -0.80 12.26 -12.68
CA ARG A 36 0.00 13.47 -12.41
C ARG A 36 1.36 13.13 -11.80
N PHE A 37 1.35 12.22 -10.82
CA PHE A 37 2.57 11.76 -10.17
C PHE A 37 3.51 11.08 -11.18
N VAL A 38 3.01 10.13 -11.97
CA VAL A 38 3.79 9.44 -13.01
C VAL A 38 4.36 10.43 -14.01
N ALA A 39 3.56 11.41 -14.47
CA ALA A 39 4.01 12.45 -15.40
C ALA A 39 5.14 13.28 -14.78
N SER A 40 5.00 13.72 -13.53
CA SER A 40 6.02 14.50 -12.83
C SER A 40 7.33 13.70 -12.65
N GLU A 41 7.22 12.42 -12.29
CA GLU A 41 8.39 11.57 -12.06
C GLU A 41 9.10 11.22 -13.39
N ARG A 42 8.35 10.99 -14.47
CA ARG A 42 8.92 10.86 -15.82
C ARG A 42 9.69 12.11 -16.22
N GLN A 43 9.11 13.29 -16.00
CA GLN A 43 9.77 14.56 -16.30
C GLN A 43 11.05 14.75 -15.46
N ARG A 44 11.02 14.39 -14.18
CA ARG A 44 12.18 14.44 -13.29
C ARG A 44 13.29 13.48 -13.75
N LEU A 45 12.96 12.25 -14.09
CA LEU A 45 13.92 11.26 -14.57
C LEU A 45 14.56 11.70 -15.90
N THR A 46 13.78 12.24 -16.84
CA THR A 46 14.30 12.76 -18.11
C THR A 46 15.17 14.00 -17.92
N ALA A 47 14.82 14.89 -16.99
CA ALA A 47 15.62 16.08 -16.67
C ALA A 47 16.96 15.70 -16.00
N GLN A 48 16.96 14.68 -15.12
CA GLN A 48 18.19 14.16 -14.53
C GLN A 48 19.14 13.55 -15.59
N ALA A 49 18.58 12.79 -16.54
CA ALA A 49 19.37 12.23 -17.64
C ALA A 49 19.95 13.34 -18.55
N ALA A 50 19.18 14.39 -18.83
CA ALA A 50 19.64 15.54 -19.61
C ALA A 50 20.68 16.39 -18.86
N GLY A 51 20.54 16.55 -17.53
CA GLY A 51 21.48 17.29 -16.68
C GLY A 51 22.82 16.57 -16.51
N GLY A 52 22.83 15.24 -16.46
CA GLY A 52 24.04 14.43 -16.44
C GLY A 52 24.86 14.61 -17.72
N ALA A 53 24.19 14.73 -18.88
CA ALA A 53 24.85 15.01 -20.16
C ALA A 53 25.41 16.43 -20.24
N ALA A 54 24.77 17.44 -19.63
CA ALA A 54 25.22 18.83 -19.63
C ALA A 54 26.42 19.09 -18.68
N GLY A 55 26.54 18.32 -17.58
CA GLY A 55 27.70 18.39 -16.67
C GLY A 55 29.01 17.84 -17.25
N ALA A 56 28.92 17.08 -18.35
CA ALA A 56 30.05 16.57 -19.11
C ALA A 56 30.55 17.54 -20.22
N SER A 57 30.13 18.81 -20.18
CA SER A 57 30.44 19.83 -21.22
C SER A 57 31.90 20.25 -21.34
N GLY A 58 32.84 19.53 -20.70
CA GLY A 58 34.29 19.67 -20.96
C GLY A 58 34.90 18.55 -21.81
N LEU A 59 34.17 17.51 -22.14
CA LEU A 59 34.61 16.39 -22.97
C LEU A 59 33.84 16.43 -24.29
N SER A 60 34.58 16.33 -25.40
CA SER A 60 33.99 16.32 -26.74
C SER A 60 32.91 15.24 -26.84
N THR A 61 31.79 15.54 -27.50
CA THR A 61 30.64 14.65 -27.74
C THR A 61 31.06 13.26 -28.28
N ALA A 62 32.21 13.23 -29.01
CA ALA A 62 32.81 12.00 -29.50
C ALA A 62 33.38 11.11 -28.41
N ALA A 63 33.86 11.66 -27.28
CA ALA A 63 34.41 10.88 -26.17
C ALA A 63 33.28 10.25 -25.31
N VAL A 64 32.12 10.90 -25.18
CA VAL A 64 30.95 10.36 -24.49
C VAL A 64 30.32 9.21 -25.28
N LEU A 65 30.30 9.29 -26.60
CA LEU A 65 29.80 8.23 -27.49
C LEU A 65 30.75 7.03 -27.56
N SER A 66 32.06 7.23 -27.41
CA SER A 66 33.06 6.14 -27.50
C SER A 66 33.18 5.33 -26.21
N THR A 67 32.74 5.85 -25.07
CA THR A 67 32.84 5.17 -23.77
C THR A 67 31.58 4.38 -23.40
N GLY A 68 30.56 4.31 -24.26
CA GLY A 68 29.32 3.55 -23.98
C GLY A 68 28.44 4.12 -22.87
N GLY A 69 28.81 5.27 -22.26
CA GLY A 69 28.10 5.88 -21.15
C GLY A 69 26.66 6.28 -21.49
N GLY A 70 26.44 6.81 -22.68
CA GLY A 70 25.09 7.22 -23.11
C GLY A 70 24.10 6.08 -23.31
N LEU A 71 24.56 4.90 -23.72
CA LEU A 71 23.71 3.71 -23.87
C LEU A 71 23.32 3.11 -22.50
N ALA A 72 24.26 3.12 -21.56
CA ALA A 72 24.01 2.64 -20.20
C ALA A 72 22.99 3.54 -19.46
N GLU A 73 23.08 4.86 -19.60
CA GLU A 73 22.11 5.80 -19.03
C GLU A 73 20.71 5.64 -19.62
N GLN A 74 20.60 5.46 -20.95
CA GLN A 74 19.33 5.20 -21.60
C GLN A 74 18.70 3.87 -21.15
N GLN A 75 19.51 2.82 -20.96
CA GLN A 75 19.04 1.54 -20.41
C GLN A 75 18.56 1.69 -18.98
N VAL A 76 19.27 2.40 -18.12
CA VAL A 76 18.86 2.66 -16.73
C VAL A 76 17.55 3.45 -16.69
N LEU A 77 17.41 4.47 -17.54
CA LEU A 77 16.18 5.26 -17.64
C LEU A 77 14.99 4.40 -18.06
N SER A 78 15.17 3.58 -19.12
CA SER A 78 14.10 2.69 -19.59
C SER A 78 13.65 1.68 -18.55
N LEU A 79 14.58 1.09 -17.81
CA LEU A 79 14.28 0.18 -16.69
C LEU A 79 13.51 0.88 -15.58
N ARG A 80 13.88 2.12 -15.22
CA ARG A 80 13.15 2.89 -14.20
C ARG A 80 11.74 3.24 -14.65
N LEU A 81 11.54 3.60 -15.90
CA LEU A 81 10.22 3.86 -16.46
C LEU A 81 9.35 2.59 -16.47
N GLN A 82 9.92 1.46 -16.86
CA GLN A 82 9.22 0.16 -16.80
C GLN A 82 8.84 -0.23 -15.37
N GLN A 83 9.71 0.01 -14.39
CA GLN A 83 9.40 -0.23 -12.98
C GLN A 83 8.26 0.66 -12.49
N LEU A 84 8.23 1.95 -12.87
CA LEU A 84 7.12 2.85 -12.58
C LEU A 84 5.81 2.30 -13.12
N ASP A 85 5.78 1.91 -14.38
CA ASP A 85 4.58 1.38 -15.03
C ASP A 85 4.14 0.05 -14.40
N ALA A 86 5.08 -0.83 -14.03
CA ALA A 86 4.77 -2.09 -13.35
C ALA A 86 4.19 -1.91 -11.95
N ILE A 87 4.63 -0.89 -11.21
CA ILE A 87 4.10 -0.58 -9.88
C ILE A 87 2.71 0.02 -10.00
N THR A 88 2.54 1.01 -10.87
CA THR A 88 1.28 1.75 -11.00
C THR A 88 0.14 0.89 -11.56
N SER A 89 0.45 -0.06 -12.46
CA SER A 89 -0.55 -0.97 -13.04
C SER A 89 -1.12 -2.00 -12.05
N ARG A 90 -0.44 -2.23 -10.92
CA ARG A 90 -0.87 -3.20 -9.88
C ARG A 90 -1.64 -2.56 -8.74
N LEU A 91 -1.79 -1.25 -8.72
CA LEU A 91 -2.49 -0.56 -7.64
C LEU A 91 -4.01 -0.75 -7.77
N GLU A 92 -4.61 -1.31 -6.72
CA GLU A 92 -6.07 -1.36 -6.60
C GLU A 92 -6.60 0.00 -6.14
N LEU A 93 -7.13 0.78 -7.08
CA LEU A 93 -7.67 2.10 -6.82
C LEU A 93 -9.16 2.06 -6.45
N GLY A 94 -9.61 3.07 -5.74
CA GLY A 94 -11.02 3.24 -5.36
C GLY A 94 -11.42 2.56 -4.07
N ARG A 95 -10.48 1.95 -3.34
CA ARG A 95 -10.76 1.30 -2.05
C ARG A 95 -10.96 2.35 -0.97
N VAL A 96 -12.08 2.26 -0.26
CA VAL A 96 -12.37 3.03 0.95
C VAL A 96 -12.33 2.08 2.12
N VAL A 97 -11.52 2.41 3.11
CA VAL A 97 -11.37 1.59 4.31
C VAL A 97 -12.50 1.92 5.28
N ILE A 98 -13.20 0.88 5.72
CA ILE A 98 -14.23 0.95 6.75
C ILE A 98 -13.84 -0.03 7.85
N ARG A 99 -13.91 0.41 9.10
CA ARG A 99 -13.70 -0.44 10.28
C ARG A 99 -15.06 -0.93 10.74
N MET A 100 -15.30 -2.22 10.60
CA MET A 100 -16.55 -2.84 11.01
C MET A 100 -16.29 -4.20 11.64
N ASP A 101 -16.61 -4.33 12.90
CA ASP A 101 -16.64 -5.64 13.57
C ASP A 101 -18.07 -6.24 13.54
N SER A 102 -19.11 -5.40 13.62
CA SER A 102 -20.52 -5.78 13.41
C SER A 102 -21.34 -4.63 12.83
N ILE A 103 -22.53 -4.93 12.29
CA ILE A 103 -23.42 -3.89 11.74
C ILE A 103 -23.91 -2.95 12.84
N GLU A 104 -24.20 -3.50 14.01
CA GLU A 104 -24.69 -2.74 15.15
C GLU A 104 -23.66 -1.73 15.67
N GLN A 105 -22.38 -2.11 15.64
CA GLN A 105 -21.28 -1.24 16.06
C GLN A 105 -20.95 -0.17 15.00
N LEU A 106 -21.27 -0.41 13.74
CA LEU A 106 -21.06 0.56 12.67
C LEU A 106 -22.04 1.73 12.77
N GLU A 107 -23.26 1.49 13.22
CA GLU A 107 -24.32 2.49 13.24
C GLU A 107 -23.98 3.70 14.12
N GLY A 108 -24.02 4.88 13.53
CA GLY A 108 -23.72 6.13 14.23
C GLY A 108 -22.23 6.40 14.48
N THR A 109 -21.32 5.59 13.92
CA THR A 109 -19.89 5.86 13.94
C THR A 109 -19.46 6.70 12.74
N GLU A 110 -18.23 7.21 12.78
CA GLU A 110 -17.61 7.92 11.64
C GLU A 110 -17.40 7.01 10.41
N ASP A 111 -17.35 5.70 10.62
CA ASP A 111 -17.24 4.69 9.58
C ASP A 111 -18.58 4.36 8.89
N ASP A 112 -19.73 4.83 9.45
CA ASP A 112 -21.05 4.67 8.83
C ASP A 112 -21.29 5.74 7.75
N ILE A 113 -20.58 5.62 6.67
CA ILE A 113 -20.60 6.59 5.57
C ILE A 113 -21.83 6.45 4.68
N ILE A 114 -22.25 7.57 4.08
CA ILE A 114 -23.30 7.59 3.07
C ILE A 114 -22.77 6.96 1.78
N LEU A 115 -23.50 6.00 1.23
CA LEU A 115 -23.14 5.35 -0.02
C LEU A 115 -23.47 6.25 -1.22
N GLU A 116 -22.59 6.18 -2.22
CA GLU A 116 -22.76 6.84 -3.51
C GLU A 116 -23.25 5.84 -4.57
N ALA A 117 -23.75 6.37 -5.68
CA ALA A 117 -24.10 5.55 -6.83
C ALA A 117 -22.86 4.79 -7.33
N ARG A 118 -23.02 3.50 -7.63
CA ARG A 118 -21.96 2.55 -8.06
C ARG A 118 -20.97 2.15 -6.96
N ASP A 119 -21.21 2.51 -5.70
CA ASP A 119 -20.45 1.91 -4.61
C ASP A 119 -20.64 0.40 -4.61
N ARG A 120 -19.56 -0.31 -4.41
CA ARG A 120 -19.55 -1.77 -4.31
C ARG A 120 -19.02 -2.19 -2.95
N ILE A 121 -19.83 -2.91 -2.20
CA ILE A 121 -19.44 -3.49 -0.92
C ILE A 121 -19.16 -4.98 -1.15
N LEU A 122 -17.96 -5.40 -0.80
CA LEU A 122 -17.55 -6.79 -0.80
C LEU A 122 -17.25 -7.21 0.64
N MET A 123 -17.91 -8.26 1.09
CA MET A 123 -17.66 -8.87 2.39
C MET A 123 -17.10 -10.28 2.16
N PRO A 124 -15.82 -10.51 2.43
CA PRO A 124 -15.20 -11.81 2.18
C PRO A 124 -15.65 -12.83 3.23
N THR A 125 -15.34 -14.09 2.98
CA THR A 125 -15.38 -15.12 4.01
C THR A 125 -14.14 -15.04 4.91
N PRO A 126 -14.22 -15.42 6.20
CA PRO A 126 -13.09 -15.36 7.11
C PRO A 126 -11.97 -16.31 6.63
N SER A 127 -10.79 -15.78 6.45
CA SER A 127 -9.59 -16.58 6.25
C SER A 127 -9.07 -16.99 7.63
N GLN A 128 -9.12 -18.27 7.97
CA GLN A 128 -8.63 -18.77 9.27
C GLN A 128 -7.10 -18.85 9.34
N THR A 129 -6.41 -17.94 8.66
CA THR A 129 -4.95 -17.95 8.51
C THR A 129 -4.34 -16.59 8.76
N VAL A 130 -3.05 -16.58 9.07
CA VAL A 130 -2.17 -15.41 9.08
C VAL A 130 -1.07 -15.66 8.07
N SER A 131 -0.81 -14.69 7.21
CA SER A 131 0.27 -14.75 6.21
C SER A 131 1.50 -14.01 6.73
N ILE A 132 2.68 -14.55 6.50
CA ILE A 132 3.98 -13.94 6.86
C ILE A 132 4.79 -13.82 5.59
N ILE A 133 5.13 -12.60 5.21
CA ILE A 133 5.83 -12.28 3.95
C ILE A 133 6.99 -11.29 4.17
N GLY A 134 7.89 -11.24 3.19
CA GLY A 134 9.04 -10.33 3.19
C GLY A 134 10.30 -10.99 3.74
N SER A 135 11.11 -10.26 4.50
CA SER A 135 12.42 -10.66 5.01
C SER A 135 12.32 -11.62 6.20
N VAL A 136 11.72 -12.79 5.95
CA VAL A 136 11.66 -13.93 6.85
C VAL A 136 12.32 -15.13 6.18
N LYS A 137 12.83 -16.08 6.97
CA LYS A 137 13.55 -17.25 6.42
C LYS A 137 12.66 -18.16 5.57
N ASN A 138 11.37 -18.28 5.93
CA ASN A 138 10.40 -19.09 5.22
C ASN A 138 9.05 -18.37 5.14
N PRO A 139 8.81 -17.53 4.11
CA PRO A 139 7.52 -16.90 3.88
C PRO A 139 6.43 -17.97 3.80
N SER A 140 5.41 -17.87 4.64
CA SER A 140 4.41 -18.91 4.79
C SER A 140 3.07 -18.35 5.26
N THR A 141 2.03 -19.13 5.06
CA THR A 141 0.70 -18.86 5.60
C THR A 141 0.37 -19.96 6.61
N VAL A 142 0.05 -19.56 7.83
CA VAL A 142 -0.19 -20.48 8.95
C VAL A 142 -1.59 -20.29 9.51
N VAL A 143 -2.13 -21.32 10.15
CA VAL A 143 -3.47 -21.27 10.75
C VAL A 143 -3.47 -20.26 11.90
N TYR A 144 -4.47 -19.39 11.91
CA TYR A 144 -4.66 -18.43 12.99
C TYR A 144 -4.98 -19.11 14.32
N ARG A 145 -4.30 -18.68 15.37
CA ARG A 145 -4.54 -19.11 16.76
C ARG A 145 -4.56 -17.88 17.66
N PRO A 146 -5.66 -17.63 18.39
CA PRO A 146 -5.79 -16.43 19.23
C PRO A 146 -4.74 -16.33 20.35
N SER A 147 -4.14 -17.46 20.75
CA SER A 147 -3.12 -17.51 21.79
C SER A 147 -1.72 -17.12 21.33
N LEU A 148 -1.49 -16.99 20.01
CA LEU A 148 -0.17 -16.69 19.46
C LEU A 148 -0.02 -15.20 19.18
N GLY A 149 1.11 -14.64 19.62
CA GLY A 149 1.50 -13.27 19.32
C GLY A 149 2.34 -13.17 18.05
N LEU A 150 2.67 -11.93 17.69
CA LEU A 150 3.49 -11.61 16.49
C LEU A 150 4.80 -12.41 16.45
N GLU A 151 5.50 -12.49 17.58
CA GLU A 151 6.80 -13.20 17.64
C GLU A 151 6.67 -14.71 17.44
N ASP A 152 5.55 -15.31 17.88
CA ASP A 152 5.31 -16.73 17.68
C ASP A 152 5.10 -17.06 16.20
N TYR A 153 4.37 -16.19 15.49
CA TYR A 153 4.19 -16.34 14.03
C TYR A 153 5.50 -16.16 13.27
N LEU A 154 6.31 -15.15 13.65
CA LEU A 154 7.63 -14.96 13.05
C LEU A 154 8.54 -16.18 13.30
N ARG A 155 8.46 -16.78 14.48
CA ARG A 155 9.21 -17.99 14.82
C ARG A 155 8.77 -19.20 13.97
N GLN A 156 7.48 -19.34 13.68
CA GLN A 156 6.97 -20.38 12.76
C GLN A 156 7.46 -20.18 11.33
N ALA A 157 7.70 -18.95 10.90
CA ALA A 157 8.34 -18.64 9.62
C ALA A 157 9.89 -18.80 9.64
N GLY A 158 10.43 -19.45 10.67
CA GLY A 158 11.87 -19.68 10.82
C GLY A 158 12.64 -18.44 11.34
N GLY A 159 11.95 -17.37 11.71
CA GLY A 159 12.53 -16.11 12.17
C GLY A 159 12.85 -15.15 11.02
N LEU A 160 13.42 -14.01 11.41
CA LEU A 160 13.78 -12.95 10.48
C LEU A 160 15.11 -13.25 9.77
N THR A 161 15.27 -12.72 8.55
CA THR A 161 16.57 -12.70 7.86
C THR A 161 17.47 -11.60 8.42
N GLU A 162 18.75 -11.60 8.10
CA GLU A 162 19.73 -10.60 8.59
C GLU A 162 19.44 -9.19 8.07
N ASP A 163 18.86 -9.11 6.88
CA ASP A 163 18.46 -7.89 6.20
C ASP A 163 17.06 -7.39 6.61
N ALA A 164 16.37 -8.05 7.55
CA ALA A 164 15.05 -7.65 8.00
C ALA A 164 15.05 -6.33 8.78
N ASN A 165 14.16 -5.41 8.41
CA ASN A 165 13.94 -4.17 9.14
C ASN A 165 12.84 -4.34 10.20
N LYS A 166 13.23 -4.71 11.41
CA LYS A 166 12.30 -4.92 12.54
C LYS A 166 11.48 -3.68 12.91
N LYS A 167 12.04 -2.48 12.71
CA LYS A 167 11.40 -1.22 13.12
C LYS A 167 10.28 -0.81 12.17
N GLU A 168 10.35 -1.25 10.92
CA GLU A 168 9.38 -0.94 9.88
C GLU A 168 8.43 -2.10 9.58
N MET A 169 8.45 -3.16 10.39
CA MET A 169 7.45 -4.22 10.30
C MET A 169 6.04 -3.66 10.50
N TYR A 170 5.10 -4.13 9.73
CA TYR A 170 3.70 -3.77 9.86
C TYR A 170 2.78 -4.98 9.64
N VAL A 171 1.58 -4.86 10.16
CA VAL A 171 0.50 -5.82 9.93
C VAL A 171 -0.51 -5.19 9.02
N MET A 172 -0.78 -5.83 7.91
CA MET A 172 -1.85 -5.47 7.00
C MET A 172 -3.09 -6.28 7.41
N ARG A 173 -4.13 -5.58 7.80
CA ARG A 173 -5.42 -6.16 8.20
C ARG A 173 -6.20 -6.64 6.97
N ALA A 174 -7.17 -7.52 7.18
CA ALA A 174 -8.02 -8.05 6.11
C ALA A 174 -8.77 -6.94 5.33
N ASN A 175 -9.15 -5.83 5.99
CA ASN A 175 -9.75 -4.66 5.33
C ASN A 175 -8.74 -3.78 4.58
N GLY A 176 -7.43 -4.09 4.65
CA GLY A 176 -6.35 -3.36 4.01
C GLY A 176 -5.79 -2.20 4.82
N THR A 177 -6.22 -1.99 6.08
CA THR A 177 -5.51 -1.09 6.99
C THR A 177 -4.15 -1.66 7.36
N THR A 178 -3.20 -0.78 7.65
CA THR A 178 -1.86 -1.15 8.09
C THR A 178 -1.60 -0.61 9.47
N ASP A 179 -1.19 -1.49 10.38
CA ASP A 179 -0.78 -1.14 11.73
C ASP A 179 0.72 -1.40 11.88
N SER A 180 1.46 -0.43 12.43
CA SER A 180 2.87 -0.64 12.72
C SER A 180 3.04 -1.74 13.77
N ALA A 181 3.72 -2.82 13.40
CA ALA A 181 3.93 -3.96 14.29
C ALA A 181 4.78 -3.61 15.52
N TYR A 182 5.66 -2.61 15.39
CA TYR A 182 6.56 -2.20 16.48
C TYR A 182 5.86 -1.39 17.58
N LEU A 183 4.81 -0.62 17.22
CA LEU A 183 4.22 0.35 18.14
C LEU A 183 2.83 -0.04 18.67
N ALA A 184 2.05 -0.82 17.95
CA ALA A 184 0.62 -0.90 18.20
C ALA A 184 -0.02 -2.30 18.10
N VAL A 185 0.63 -3.28 17.50
CA VAL A 185 -0.02 -4.59 17.29
C VAL A 185 0.09 -5.44 18.54
N LYS A 186 -0.89 -5.33 19.42
CA LYS A 186 -1.02 -6.21 20.60
C LYS A 186 -1.63 -7.57 20.24
N GLU A 187 -2.53 -7.59 19.24
CA GLU A 187 -3.28 -8.79 18.85
C GLU A 187 -3.35 -8.92 17.32
N LEU A 188 -3.04 -10.09 16.86
CA LEU A 188 -3.28 -10.49 15.47
C LEU A 188 -4.70 -11.00 15.33
N ARG A 189 -5.27 -10.82 14.14
CA ARG A 189 -6.61 -11.31 13.79
C ARG A 189 -6.53 -12.27 12.61
N SER A 190 -7.55 -13.06 12.46
CA SER A 190 -7.72 -13.94 11.31
C SER A 190 -7.73 -13.12 10.02
N GLY A 191 -6.97 -13.55 9.03
CA GLY A 191 -6.81 -12.83 7.75
C GLY A 191 -5.72 -11.76 7.73
N ASP A 192 -5.01 -11.54 8.83
CA ASP A 192 -3.91 -10.59 8.87
C ASP A 192 -2.69 -11.06 8.07
N THR A 193 -1.93 -10.10 7.54
CA THR A 193 -0.65 -10.36 6.89
C THR A 193 0.45 -9.58 7.61
N ILE A 194 1.43 -10.32 8.13
CA ILE A 194 2.65 -9.75 8.72
C ILE A 194 3.61 -9.47 7.58
N VAL A 195 4.00 -8.22 7.40
CA VAL A 195 4.95 -7.79 6.38
C VAL A 195 6.25 -7.36 7.04
N VAL A 196 7.34 -8.01 6.65
CA VAL A 196 8.68 -7.71 7.13
C VAL A 196 9.48 -7.08 5.99
N PRO A 197 9.68 -5.76 5.98
CA PRO A 197 10.51 -5.11 4.96
C PRO A 197 11.99 -5.41 5.15
N GLN A 198 12.75 -5.21 4.07
CA GLN A 198 14.21 -5.25 4.11
C GLN A 198 14.77 -3.92 4.64
N LYS A 199 15.93 -3.98 5.29
CA LYS A 199 16.77 -2.80 5.53
C LYS A 199 17.29 -2.32 4.19
N ILE A 200 16.84 -1.15 3.76
CA ILE A 200 17.39 -0.51 2.58
C ILE A 200 18.50 0.41 3.06
N GLU A 201 19.75 0.06 2.79
CA GLU A 201 20.82 1.02 2.92
C GLU A 201 20.56 2.17 1.95
N ALA A 202 20.55 3.40 2.48
CA ALA A 202 20.05 4.62 1.84
C ALA A 202 20.88 5.08 0.62
N ARG A 203 21.21 4.17 -0.29
CA ARG A 203 21.92 4.48 -1.55
C ARG A 203 21.02 4.54 -2.80
N THR A 204 19.72 4.29 -2.65
CA THR A 204 18.82 4.32 -3.82
C THR A 204 17.59 5.19 -3.57
N PRO A 205 17.22 6.09 -4.50
CA PRO A 205 16.05 6.97 -4.41
C PRO A 205 14.69 6.24 -4.46
N GLN A 206 14.69 4.91 -4.43
CA GLN A 206 13.48 4.09 -4.53
C GLN A 206 12.56 4.18 -3.30
N LEU A 207 13.13 4.45 -2.10
CA LEU A 207 12.33 4.58 -0.88
C LEU A 207 11.37 5.77 -0.95
N ALA A 208 11.81 6.86 -1.59
CA ALA A 208 10.97 8.06 -1.78
C ALA A 208 9.74 7.78 -2.66
N LEU A 209 9.84 6.89 -3.64
CA LEU A 209 8.73 6.51 -4.53
C LEU A 209 7.63 5.76 -3.78
N TRP A 210 8.00 4.77 -2.96
CA TRP A 210 7.02 4.01 -2.19
C TRP A 210 6.33 4.85 -1.12
N GLN A 211 7.07 5.75 -0.45
CA GLN A 211 6.49 6.68 0.52
C GLN A 211 5.50 7.64 -0.15
N THR A 212 5.83 8.13 -1.35
CA THR A 212 4.95 9.04 -2.11
C THR A 212 3.71 8.31 -2.62
N VAL A 213 3.84 7.11 -3.15
CA VAL A 213 2.69 6.29 -3.57
C VAL A 213 1.78 5.94 -2.39
N ALA A 214 2.35 5.56 -1.25
CA ALA A 214 1.59 5.31 -0.02
C ALA A 214 0.88 6.57 0.49
N SER A 215 1.49 7.76 0.39
CA SER A 215 0.86 9.02 0.78
C SER A 215 -0.30 9.43 -0.15
N ILE A 216 -0.20 9.18 -1.45
CA ILE A 216 -1.29 9.43 -2.42
C ILE A 216 -2.49 8.53 -2.10
N ILE A 217 -2.26 7.27 -1.77
CA ILE A 217 -3.32 6.33 -1.41
C ILE A 217 -3.93 6.69 -0.05
N GLY A 218 -3.11 7.15 0.90
CA GLY A 218 -3.53 7.52 2.26
C GLY A 218 -4.18 8.91 2.38
N SER A 219 -3.74 9.90 1.58
CA SER A 219 -4.21 11.28 1.69
C SER A 219 -5.69 11.47 1.29
N VAL A 220 -6.22 10.59 0.43
CA VAL A 220 -7.64 10.62 0.05
C VAL A 220 -8.55 10.17 1.20
N ALA A 221 -8.06 9.34 2.11
CA ALA A 221 -8.80 8.93 3.30
C ALA A 221 -8.91 10.04 4.36
N LEU A 222 -7.90 10.92 4.45
CA LEU A 222 -7.87 12.01 5.44
C LEU A 222 -8.67 13.24 5.04
N THR A 223 -8.87 13.51 3.74
CA THR A 223 -9.66 14.67 3.28
C THR A 223 -11.17 14.48 3.43
N ALA A 224 -11.65 13.26 3.59
CA ALA A 224 -13.05 13.01 3.90
C ALA A 224 -13.43 13.40 5.35
N ALA A 225 -12.45 13.38 6.28
CA ALA A 225 -12.66 13.77 7.68
C ALA A 225 -12.49 15.28 7.94
N GLY A 226 -11.88 16.03 7.02
CA GLY A 226 -11.53 17.46 7.22
C GLY A 226 -12.61 18.48 6.90
N ILE A 227 -13.73 18.11 6.30
CA ILE A 227 -14.76 19.09 5.86
C ILE A 227 -15.83 19.36 6.94
N ALA A 228 -15.83 18.66 8.06
CA ALA A 228 -16.85 18.80 9.11
C ALA A 228 -16.55 19.88 10.18
N VAL A 229 -15.48 20.65 10.11
CA VAL A 229 -15.05 21.58 11.20
C VAL A 229 -15.03 23.06 10.80
N VAL A 230 -15.61 23.46 9.67
CA VAL A 230 -15.80 24.90 9.38
C VAL A 230 -17.27 25.21 9.15
N GLY A 231 -18.02 25.31 10.26
CA GLY A 231 -19.42 25.70 10.29
C GLY A 231 -19.89 26.03 11.69
N ARG A 232 -19.31 27.07 12.28
CA ARG A 232 -19.93 27.78 13.39
C ARG A 232 -19.57 29.24 13.31
#